data_99a9761f277830238444512618dcdc79
#
_entry.id   99a9761f277830238444512618dcdc79
#
_cell.length_a   1.000
_cell.length_b   1.000
_cell.length_c   1.000
_cell.angle_alpha   90.00
_cell.angle_beta   90.00
_cell.angle_gamma   90.00
#
_symmetry.space_group_name_H-M   'P 1'
#
loop_
_entity.id
_entity.type
_entity.pdbx_description
1 polymer ?
#
loop_
_entity_poly.entity_id
_entity_poly.type
_entity_poly.pdbx_seq_one_letter_code
_entity_poly.pdbx_strand_id
1 'polypeptide(L)' 'MTERDYEIADLSKELLGRIVQGTLANGATVDAQRSAELAVQCATALIDRLAEQTG' A
#
# COMPACT_ATOMS: atom_id res chain seq x y z
N MET A 1 -4.70 -15.25 -10.33
CA MET A 1 -4.26 -13.87 -10.07
C MET A 1 -3.50 -13.35 -11.28
N THR A 2 -3.66 -12.08 -11.57
CA THR A 2 -2.98 -11.42 -12.67
C THR A 2 -1.65 -10.81 -12.20
N GLU A 3 -0.82 -10.42 -13.16
CA GLU A 3 0.42 -9.69 -12.86
C GLU A 3 0.12 -8.40 -12.07
N ARG A 4 -0.96 -7.70 -12.44
CA ARG A 4 -1.41 -6.51 -11.72
C ARG A 4 -1.68 -6.82 -10.24
N ASP A 5 -2.34 -7.94 -9.96
CA ASP A 5 -2.63 -8.34 -8.59
C ASP A 5 -1.36 -8.61 -7.78
N TYR A 6 -0.36 -9.25 -8.39
CA TYR A 6 0.93 -9.50 -7.75
C TYR A 6 1.66 -8.20 -7.47
N GLU A 7 1.66 -7.27 -8.41
CA GLU A 7 2.29 -5.96 -8.21
C GLU A 7 1.64 -5.19 -7.06
N ILE A 8 0.31 -5.19 -7.01
CA ILE A 8 -0.43 -4.54 -5.93
C ILE A 8 -0.09 -5.20 -4.59
N ALA A 9 -0.05 -6.53 -4.54
CA ALA A 9 0.27 -7.26 -3.32
C ALA A 9 1.67 -6.93 -2.81
N ASP A 10 2.66 -6.93 -3.69
CA ASP A 10 4.04 -6.64 -3.32
C ASP A 10 4.20 -5.20 -2.82
N LEU A 11 3.64 -4.25 -3.55
CA LEU A 11 3.70 -2.84 -3.17
C LEU A 11 2.94 -2.59 -1.86
N SER A 12 1.80 -3.26 -1.66
CA SER A 12 1.01 -3.13 -0.44
C SER A 12 1.80 -3.56 0.79
N LYS A 13 2.54 -4.66 0.69
CA LYS A 13 3.38 -5.16 1.78
C LYS A 13 4.45 -4.14 2.16
N GLU A 14 5.09 -3.55 1.17
CA GLU A 14 6.12 -2.53 1.40
C GLU A 14 5.51 -1.27 2.03
N LEU A 15 4.40 -0.79 1.48
CA LEU A 15 3.72 0.39 2.00
C LEU A 15 3.20 0.17 3.42
N LEU A 16 2.69 -1.03 3.71
CA LEU A 16 2.22 -1.35 5.06
C LEU A 16 3.33 -1.20 6.08
N GLY A 17 4.52 -1.70 5.78
CA GLY A 17 5.67 -1.55 6.67
C GLY A 17 6.00 -0.10 6.96
N ARG A 18 5.95 0.76 5.94
CA ARG A 18 6.23 2.18 6.08
C ARG A 18 5.13 2.92 6.87
N ILE A 19 3.86 2.56 6.64
CA ILE A 19 2.72 3.14 7.37
C ILE A 19 2.83 2.81 8.85
N VAL A 20 3.10 1.55 9.19
CA VAL A 20 3.25 1.10 10.58
C VAL A 20 4.41 1.81 11.25
N GLN A 21 5.55 1.88 10.56
CA GLN A 21 6.75 2.54 11.08
C GLN A 21 6.48 4.02 11.35
N GLY A 22 5.84 4.72 10.43
CA GLY A 22 5.48 6.12 10.60
C GLY A 22 4.49 6.35 11.74
N THR A 23 3.50 5.48 11.88
CA THR A 23 2.53 5.55 12.96
C THR A 23 3.21 5.42 14.31
N LEU A 24 4.09 4.43 14.47
CA LEU A 24 4.82 4.21 15.72
C LEU A 24 5.79 5.35 16.03
N ALA A 25 6.45 5.88 15.00
CA ALA A 25 7.37 7.00 15.16
C ALA A 25 6.69 8.26 15.68
N ASN A 26 5.41 8.45 15.37
CA ASN A 26 4.60 9.57 15.86
C ASN A 26 3.93 9.28 17.20
N GLY A 27 4.22 8.14 17.82
CA GLY A 27 3.65 7.78 19.12
C GLY A 27 2.20 7.34 19.06
N ALA A 28 1.66 7.10 17.87
CA ALA A 28 0.28 6.66 17.71
C ALA A 28 0.17 5.14 17.79
N THR A 29 -1.05 4.66 18.06
CA THR A 29 -1.35 3.22 18.08
C THR A 29 -1.62 2.74 16.67
N VAL A 30 -1.07 1.58 16.33
CA VAL A 30 -1.31 0.96 15.02
C VAL A 30 -2.68 0.32 14.99
N ASP A 31 -3.51 0.73 14.01
CA ASP A 31 -4.73 0.04 13.66
C ASP A 31 -4.40 -0.86 12.46
N ALA A 32 -4.28 -2.16 12.73
CA ALA A 32 -3.81 -3.11 11.71
C ALA A 32 -4.72 -3.16 10.49
N GLN A 33 -6.03 -3.18 10.73
CA GLN A 33 -7.00 -3.28 9.64
C GLN A 33 -7.03 -2.01 8.78
N ARG A 34 -7.02 -0.85 9.43
CA ARG A 34 -6.98 0.43 8.74
C ARG A 34 -5.70 0.61 7.95
N SER A 35 -4.57 0.24 8.56
CA SER A 35 -3.27 0.34 7.90
C SER A 35 -3.19 -0.56 6.66
N ALA A 36 -3.73 -1.78 6.76
CA ALA A 36 -3.78 -2.71 5.64
C ALA A 36 -4.66 -2.17 4.51
N GLU A 37 -5.83 -1.62 4.83
CA GLU A 37 -6.72 -1.00 3.84
C GLU A 37 -6.04 0.16 3.12
N LEU A 38 -5.38 1.05 3.86
CA LEU A 38 -4.64 2.16 3.28
C LEU A 38 -3.53 1.69 2.35
N ALA A 39 -2.78 0.67 2.77
CA ALA A 39 -1.69 0.14 1.95
C ALA A 39 -2.21 -0.40 0.61
N VAL A 40 -3.30 -1.15 0.64
CA VAL A 40 -3.90 -1.69 -0.59
C VAL A 40 -4.48 -0.59 -1.46
N GLN A 41 -5.18 0.37 -0.86
CA GLN A 41 -5.75 1.50 -1.61
C GLN A 41 -4.67 2.33 -2.29
N CYS A 42 -3.60 2.65 -1.57
CA CYS A 42 -2.50 3.42 -2.12
C CYS A 42 -1.76 2.64 -3.22
N ALA A 43 -1.51 1.37 -3.01
CA ALA A 43 -0.83 0.53 -3.99
C ALA A 43 -1.66 0.41 -5.27
N THR A 44 -2.96 0.18 -5.13
CA THR A 44 -3.87 0.07 -6.28
C THR A 44 -3.90 1.37 -7.07
N ALA A 45 -4.04 2.49 -6.39
CA ALA A 45 -4.09 3.80 -7.03
C ALA A 45 -2.78 4.10 -7.78
N LEU A 46 -1.64 3.77 -7.18
CA LEU A 46 -0.34 4.02 -7.79
C LEU A 46 -0.13 3.14 -9.03
N ILE A 47 -0.42 1.85 -8.93
CA ILE A 47 -0.26 0.93 -10.06
C ILE A 47 -1.14 1.35 -11.23
N ASP A 48 -2.40 1.72 -10.95
CA ASP A 48 -3.32 2.16 -12.00
C ASP A 48 -2.87 3.49 -12.62
N ARG A 49 -2.35 4.40 -11.82
CA ARG A 49 -1.84 5.68 -12.32
C ARG A 49 -0.63 5.51 -13.23
N LEU A 50 0.30 4.63 -12.83
CA LEU A 50 1.47 4.33 -13.65
C LEU A 50 1.07 3.68 -14.98
N ALA A 51 0.08 2.79 -14.96
CA ALA A 51 -0.44 2.19 -16.19
C ALA A 51 -1.02 3.24 -17.14
N GLU A 52 -1.72 4.25 -16.62
CA GLU A 52 -2.25 5.35 -17.43
C GLU A 52 -1.13 6.14 -18.09
N GLN A 53 -0.02 6.37 -17.38
CA GLN A 53 1.10 7.14 -17.90
C GLN A 53 1.89 6.40 -18.98
N THR A 54 1.94 5.09 -18.90
CA THR A 54 2.72 4.26 -19.82
C THR A 54 1.89 3.66 -20.96
N GLY A 55 0.59 3.71 -20.81
CA GLY A 55 -0.34 3.20 -21.80
C GLY A 55 -0.73 4.26 -22.78
#